data_07a904816e86454123d9ae1cdafd2898
#
_entry.id   07a904816e86454123d9ae1cdafd2898
#
_cell.length_a   1.000
_cell.length_b   1.000
_cell.length_c   1.000
_cell.angle_alpha   90.00
_cell.angle_beta   90.00
_cell.angle_gamma   90.00
#
_symmetry.space_group_name_H-M   'P 1'
#
loop_
_entity.id
_entity.type
_entity.pdbx_description
1 polymer ?
#
loop_
_entity_poly.entity_id
_entity_poly.type
_entity_poly.pdbx_seq_one_letter_code
_entity_poly.pdbx_strand_id
1 'polypeptide(L)'
;MKFLKFPTILIFLFFWSCQVNYPILQPWKNDVSKRNFSWKEQKDSIHLKISGENLQPIFFKNKDTLKRGFIIQSFYFQGNEGRKINAWLLKPKKNSAVKSVFALHGNSGNINTHFENFANLTDFGFQVFIFDYSGFGYTEGKANRKNALEDSYIAFEFFKNLSDVKNTQKIIYGQSIGGNFAIPVAKKNQNEIEGLVLEGTFLQTDDIANHYVPVLGKIIVKNNFDNEENLKNFRKPILVVHSKDDKIVPEKLGRKLFEKANPPKNFTLIEKCHVCGIRFYAGEIVEKINKLIFKN
;
A
#
# COMPACT_ATOMS: atom_id res chain seq x y z
N MET A 1 -33.41 -17.63 -60.46
CA MET A 1 -32.37 -16.90 -59.76
C MET A 1 -33.04 -16.09 -58.63
N LYS A 2 -32.97 -16.60 -57.40
CA LYS A 2 -33.52 -15.90 -56.22
C LYS A 2 -32.33 -15.24 -55.49
N PHE A 3 -32.34 -13.90 -55.49
CA PHE A 3 -31.37 -13.12 -54.70
C PHE A 3 -31.75 -13.15 -53.22
N LEU A 4 -30.88 -13.74 -52.40
CA LEU A 4 -30.95 -13.72 -50.95
C LEU A 4 -30.48 -12.34 -50.48
N LYS A 5 -31.42 -11.53 -49.98
CA LYS A 5 -31.07 -10.27 -49.29
C LYS A 5 -30.59 -10.59 -47.88
N PHE A 6 -29.27 -10.39 -47.60
CA PHE A 6 -28.74 -10.34 -46.27
C PHE A 6 -29.15 -9.02 -45.59
N PRO A 7 -29.76 -9.05 -44.41
CA PRO A 7 -29.96 -7.82 -43.65
C PRO A 7 -28.63 -7.38 -43.05
N THR A 8 -28.15 -6.21 -43.45
CA THR A 8 -27.03 -5.53 -42.83
C THR A 8 -27.50 -5.08 -41.43
N ILE A 9 -27.17 -5.87 -40.41
CA ILE A 9 -27.34 -5.44 -39.03
C ILE A 9 -26.26 -4.38 -38.75
N LEU A 10 -26.68 -3.13 -38.83
CA LEU A 10 -25.91 -1.98 -38.37
C LEU A 10 -25.90 -2.04 -36.85
N ILE A 11 -24.84 -2.66 -36.25
CA ILE A 11 -24.59 -2.59 -34.81
C ILE A 11 -24.11 -1.16 -34.56
N PHE A 12 -25.01 -0.29 -34.16
CA PHE A 12 -24.69 0.97 -33.52
C PHE A 12 -24.09 0.65 -32.16
N LEU A 13 -22.78 0.50 -32.12
CA LEU A 13 -22.03 0.59 -30.90
C LEU A 13 -22.13 2.04 -30.43
N PHE A 14 -23.14 2.30 -29.61
CA PHE A 14 -23.15 3.47 -28.77
C PHE A 14 -21.92 3.36 -27.84
N PHE A 15 -20.82 3.97 -28.27
CA PHE A 15 -19.72 4.33 -27.37
C PHE A 15 -20.23 5.40 -26.40
N TRP A 16 -21.12 5.02 -25.49
CA TRP A 16 -21.20 5.73 -24.25
C TRP A 16 -19.86 5.48 -23.56
N SER A 17 -19.08 6.54 -23.43
CA SER A 17 -17.90 6.62 -22.60
C SER A 17 -18.31 6.44 -21.12
N CYS A 18 -18.90 5.32 -20.78
CA CYS A 18 -18.87 4.82 -19.42
C CYS A 18 -17.41 4.49 -19.15
N GLN A 19 -16.73 5.42 -18.48
CA GLN A 19 -15.51 5.09 -17.77
C GLN A 19 -15.90 3.94 -16.84
N VAL A 20 -15.60 2.71 -17.26
CA VAL A 20 -15.70 1.55 -16.39
C VAL A 20 -14.58 1.73 -15.38
N ASN A 21 -14.86 2.51 -14.35
CA ASN A 21 -14.17 2.44 -13.08
C ASN A 21 -14.53 1.08 -12.47
N TYR A 22 -14.06 0.02 -13.10
CA TYR A 22 -14.08 -1.28 -12.46
C TYR A 22 -13.36 -1.06 -11.13
N PRO A 23 -13.96 -1.42 -9.98
CA PRO A 23 -13.34 -1.17 -8.70
C PRO A 23 -12.07 -2.01 -8.62
N ILE A 24 -10.93 -1.42 -9.05
CA ILE A 24 -9.62 -2.04 -8.91
C ILE A 24 -9.35 -2.24 -7.43
N LEU A 25 -9.84 -1.32 -6.59
CA LEU A 25 -9.72 -1.42 -5.15
C LEU A 25 -10.84 -2.31 -4.57
N GLN A 26 -10.45 -3.23 -3.69
CA GLN A 26 -11.32 -4.23 -3.04
C GLN A 26 -11.30 -4.06 -1.52
N PRO A 27 -11.89 -2.98 -0.99
CA PRO A 27 -11.82 -2.67 0.42
C PRO A 27 -12.63 -3.67 1.26
N TRP A 28 -12.08 -4.04 2.42
CA TRP A 28 -12.87 -4.59 3.51
C TRP A 28 -13.25 -3.45 4.45
N LYS A 29 -14.45 -2.91 4.20
CA LYS A 29 -14.97 -1.83 5.02
C LYS A 29 -15.48 -2.38 6.35
N ASN A 30 -15.12 -1.70 7.43
CA ASN A 30 -15.66 -1.99 8.75
C ASN A 30 -16.86 -1.06 9.03
N ASP A 31 -17.92 -1.63 9.56
CA ASP A 31 -18.98 -0.83 10.17
C ASP A 31 -18.43 -0.23 11.48
N VAL A 32 -18.65 1.07 11.71
CA VAL A 32 -18.22 1.76 12.93
C VAL A 32 -18.85 1.17 14.21
N SER A 33 -19.98 0.48 14.08
CA SER A 33 -20.62 -0.27 15.17
C SER A 33 -19.92 -1.60 15.46
N LYS A 34 -19.26 -2.20 14.46
CA LYS A 34 -18.56 -3.47 14.59
C LYS A 34 -17.15 -3.27 15.13
N ARG A 35 -16.97 -3.52 16.41
CA ARG A 35 -15.73 -3.30 17.15
C ARG A 35 -15.00 -4.57 17.54
N ASN A 36 -15.53 -5.75 17.21
CA ASN A 36 -14.96 -7.05 17.57
C ASN A 36 -14.77 -7.92 16.33
N PHE A 37 -13.58 -8.47 16.19
CA PHE A 37 -13.18 -9.37 15.11
C PHE A 37 -12.53 -10.60 15.71
N SER A 38 -12.66 -11.75 15.04
CA SER A 38 -12.06 -12.99 15.50
C SER A 38 -11.63 -13.82 14.29
N TRP A 39 -10.45 -14.44 14.40
CA TRP A 39 -9.95 -15.39 13.40
C TRP A 39 -9.13 -16.47 14.09
N LYS A 40 -8.88 -17.55 13.38
CA LYS A 40 -7.98 -18.61 13.83
C LYS A 40 -6.60 -18.40 13.25
N GLU A 41 -5.58 -18.49 14.09
CA GLU A 41 -4.18 -18.52 13.70
C GLU A 41 -3.59 -19.83 14.23
N GLN A 42 -3.35 -20.79 13.34
CA GLN A 42 -3.01 -22.16 13.69
C GLN A 42 -4.06 -22.80 14.65
N LYS A 43 -3.68 -23.10 15.91
CA LYS A 43 -4.56 -23.66 16.95
C LYS A 43 -5.20 -22.61 17.85
N ASP A 44 -4.75 -21.35 17.75
CA ASP A 44 -5.18 -20.27 18.62
C ASP A 44 -6.33 -19.45 18.03
N SER A 45 -7.20 -18.94 18.87
CA SER A 45 -8.20 -17.95 18.50
C SER A 45 -7.65 -16.56 18.82
N ILE A 46 -7.50 -15.75 17.78
CA ILE A 46 -7.12 -14.34 17.94
C ILE A 46 -8.37 -13.49 17.88
N HIS A 47 -8.50 -12.58 18.83
CA HIS A 47 -9.58 -11.62 18.88
C HIS A 47 -9.00 -10.20 18.84
N LEU A 48 -9.61 -9.35 18.05
CA LEU A 48 -9.30 -7.93 17.95
C LEU A 48 -10.53 -7.14 18.44
N LYS A 49 -10.32 -6.36 19.48
CA LYS A 49 -11.32 -5.38 19.98
C LYS A 49 -10.83 -3.98 19.62
N ILE A 50 -11.69 -3.18 19.01
CA ILE A 50 -11.44 -1.77 18.72
C ILE A 50 -12.10 -0.93 19.81
N SER A 51 -11.35 -0.03 20.43
CA SER A 51 -11.77 0.73 21.61
C SER A 51 -11.56 2.23 21.45
N GLY A 52 -12.42 3.01 22.11
CA GLY A 52 -12.33 4.47 22.17
C GLY A 52 -12.62 5.17 20.82
N GLU A 53 -12.52 6.50 20.85
CA GLU A 53 -12.79 7.38 19.70
C GLU A 53 -11.69 7.28 18.64
N ASN A 54 -10.44 7.06 19.05
CA ASN A 54 -9.30 6.89 18.15
C ASN A 54 -9.18 5.48 17.56
N LEU A 55 -10.18 4.62 17.76
CA LEU A 55 -10.22 3.26 17.22
C LEU A 55 -9.01 2.40 17.64
N GLN A 56 -8.60 2.48 18.91
CA GLN A 56 -7.43 1.77 19.44
C GLN A 56 -7.62 0.25 19.38
N PRO A 57 -6.74 -0.50 18.70
CA PRO A 57 -6.81 -1.96 18.66
C PRO A 57 -6.25 -2.59 19.92
N ILE A 58 -6.96 -3.59 20.43
CA ILE A 58 -6.53 -4.46 21.54
C ILE A 58 -6.66 -5.90 21.06
N PHE A 59 -5.55 -6.61 21.05
CA PHE A 59 -5.50 -8.00 20.60
C PHE A 59 -5.52 -8.95 21.78
N PHE A 60 -6.24 -10.05 21.63
CA PHE A 60 -6.30 -11.13 22.59
C PHE A 60 -5.97 -12.45 21.91
N LYS A 61 -5.24 -13.31 22.61
CA LYS A 61 -5.04 -14.70 22.25
C LYS A 61 -5.86 -15.55 23.23
N ASN A 62 -6.85 -16.26 22.71
CA ASN A 62 -7.88 -16.89 23.52
C ASN A 62 -8.58 -15.84 24.43
N LYS A 63 -8.31 -15.80 25.74
CA LYS A 63 -8.87 -14.83 26.68
C LYS A 63 -7.85 -13.79 27.19
N ASP A 64 -6.57 -14.02 26.92
CA ASP A 64 -5.49 -13.16 27.42
C ASP A 64 -5.10 -12.07 26.43
N THR A 65 -4.73 -10.89 26.94
CA THR A 65 -4.20 -9.83 26.08
C THR A 65 -2.93 -10.29 25.39
N LEU A 66 -2.94 -10.26 24.06
CA LEU A 66 -1.80 -10.67 23.24
C LEU A 66 -0.67 -9.63 23.36
N LYS A 67 0.42 -10.02 24.00
CA LYS A 67 1.64 -9.18 24.07
C LYS A 67 2.39 -9.31 22.74
N ARG A 68 2.50 -8.23 21.99
CA ARG A 68 3.31 -8.12 20.77
C ARG A 68 4.67 -7.49 21.08
N GLY A 69 5.67 -7.63 20.21
CA GLY A 69 6.99 -6.99 20.32
C GLY A 69 6.96 -5.47 20.17
N PHE A 70 5.84 -4.91 19.76
CA PHE A 70 5.61 -3.48 19.47
C PHE A 70 4.36 -2.95 20.16
N ILE A 71 4.25 -1.62 20.22
CA ILE A 71 3.07 -0.88 20.69
C ILE A 71 2.35 -0.33 19.47
N ILE A 72 1.02 -0.36 19.47
CA ILE A 72 0.18 0.32 18.47
C ILE A 72 -0.44 1.55 19.11
N GLN A 73 -0.24 2.70 18.48
CA GLN A 73 -0.95 3.93 18.75
C GLN A 73 -1.88 4.20 17.57
N SER A 74 -3.17 4.29 17.83
CA SER A 74 -4.18 4.51 16.79
C SER A 74 -4.57 5.98 16.71
N PHE A 75 -4.88 6.41 15.48
CA PHE A 75 -5.33 7.76 15.15
C PHE A 75 -6.59 7.67 14.30
N TYR A 76 -7.50 8.61 14.53
CA TYR A 76 -8.68 8.82 13.71
C TYR A 76 -8.79 10.30 13.44
N PHE A 77 -8.17 10.77 12.35
CA PHE A 77 -7.93 12.16 12.07
C PHE A 77 -8.64 12.66 10.81
N GLN A 78 -8.71 13.97 10.65
CA GLN A 78 -9.41 14.65 9.57
C GLN A 78 -8.68 14.47 8.24
N GLY A 79 -9.35 13.89 7.26
CA GLY A 79 -8.95 13.82 5.86
C GLY A 79 -9.55 14.95 5.02
N ASN A 80 -9.65 14.72 3.71
CA ASN A 80 -10.27 15.67 2.80
C ASN A 80 -11.80 15.68 2.92
N GLU A 81 -12.46 16.79 2.61
CA GLU A 81 -13.91 16.96 2.58
C GLU A 81 -14.63 16.48 3.88
N GLY A 82 -13.98 16.64 5.01
CA GLY A 82 -14.56 16.24 6.30
C GLY A 82 -14.46 14.75 6.63
N ARG A 83 -13.96 13.92 5.73
CA ARG A 83 -13.77 12.47 5.96
C ARG A 83 -12.70 12.21 7.01
N LYS A 84 -12.91 11.21 7.85
CA LYS A 84 -11.90 10.77 8.81
C LYS A 84 -11.11 9.58 8.29
N ILE A 85 -9.82 9.60 8.55
CA ILE A 85 -8.85 8.56 8.17
C ILE A 85 -8.40 7.81 9.41
N ASN A 86 -8.46 6.48 9.38
CA ASN A 86 -7.92 5.61 10.43
C ASN A 86 -6.48 5.23 10.11
N ALA A 87 -5.60 5.38 11.09
CA ALA A 87 -4.19 5.03 10.97
C ALA A 87 -3.63 4.46 12.27
N TRP A 88 -2.59 3.64 12.15
CA TRP A 88 -1.84 3.09 13.27
C TRP A 88 -0.36 3.44 13.14
N LEU A 89 0.26 3.82 14.26
CA LEU A 89 1.71 3.90 14.41
C LEU A 89 2.17 2.72 15.27
N LEU A 90 2.90 1.79 14.64
CA LEU A 90 3.55 0.66 15.31
C LEU A 90 4.90 1.15 15.80
N LYS A 91 5.16 1.08 17.09
CA LYS A 91 6.40 1.55 17.73
C LYS A 91 7.16 0.40 18.38
N PRO A 92 8.50 0.30 18.23
CA PRO A 92 9.29 -0.67 18.97
C PRO A 92 9.14 -0.45 20.48
N LYS A 93 9.10 -1.53 21.27
CA LYS A 93 8.96 -1.43 22.73
C LYS A 93 10.26 -1.07 23.44
N LYS A 94 11.39 -1.52 22.89
CA LYS A 94 12.66 -1.49 23.65
C LYS A 94 13.42 -0.17 23.53
N ASN A 95 13.34 0.50 22.38
CA ASN A 95 14.09 1.73 22.11
C ASN A 95 13.22 2.74 21.39
N SER A 96 13.53 4.02 21.57
CA SER A 96 12.94 5.07 20.74
C SER A 96 13.38 4.87 19.28
N ALA A 97 12.43 4.87 18.36
CA ALA A 97 12.73 4.74 16.95
C ALA A 97 13.43 6.00 16.43
N VAL A 98 14.51 5.82 15.68
CA VAL A 98 15.20 6.92 14.96
C VAL A 98 14.85 6.91 13.47
N LYS A 99 14.15 5.88 13.02
CA LYS A 99 13.74 5.68 11.62
C LYS A 99 12.23 5.43 11.57
N SER A 100 11.57 6.06 10.63
CA SER A 100 10.11 5.96 10.46
C SER A 100 9.76 5.54 9.04
N VAL A 101 8.78 4.65 8.92
CA VAL A 101 8.24 4.15 7.66
C VAL A 101 6.82 4.66 7.50
N PHE A 102 6.55 5.32 6.39
CA PHE A 102 5.20 5.60 5.91
C PHE A 102 4.78 4.46 4.99
N ALA A 103 3.89 3.60 5.45
CA ALA A 103 3.49 2.37 4.77
C ALA A 103 2.17 2.54 4.02
N LEU A 104 2.17 2.15 2.74
CA LEU A 104 1.00 2.11 1.87
C LEU A 104 0.69 0.66 1.52
N HIS A 105 -0.44 0.16 2.01
CA HIS A 105 -0.83 -1.23 1.86
C HIS A 105 -1.42 -1.57 0.48
N GLY A 106 -1.58 -2.87 0.21
CA GLY A 106 -2.11 -3.41 -1.04
C GLY A 106 -3.61 -3.23 -1.24
N ASN A 107 -4.12 -3.86 -2.29
CA ASN A 107 -5.46 -3.63 -2.84
C ASN A 107 -6.63 -4.07 -1.94
N SER A 108 -6.57 -5.26 -1.37
CA SER A 108 -7.69 -5.85 -0.62
C SER A 108 -7.48 -5.73 0.89
N GLY A 109 -8.52 -5.98 1.68
CA GLY A 109 -8.40 -5.97 3.14
C GLY A 109 -8.50 -4.57 3.74
N ASN A 110 -7.76 -4.35 4.82
CA ASN A 110 -7.63 -3.09 5.53
C ASN A 110 -6.45 -3.17 6.51
N ILE A 111 -6.23 -2.14 7.30
CA ILE A 111 -5.15 -2.06 8.29
C ILE A 111 -5.11 -3.28 9.24
N ASN A 112 -6.27 -3.84 9.64
CA ASN A 112 -6.34 -4.99 10.54
C ASN A 112 -5.68 -6.26 9.96
N THR A 113 -5.56 -6.34 8.63
CA THR A 113 -4.97 -7.47 7.92
C THR A 113 -3.58 -7.16 7.38
N HIS A 114 -3.27 -5.89 7.09
CA HIS A 114 -2.02 -5.50 6.45
C HIS A 114 -0.91 -5.10 7.41
N PHE A 115 -1.22 -4.67 8.65
CA PHE A 115 -0.19 -4.19 9.58
C PHE A 115 0.91 -5.23 9.84
N GLU A 116 0.59 -6.52 9.85
CA GLU A 116 1.55 -7.60 10.08
C GLU A 116 2.61 -7.71 8.96
N ASN A 117 2.28 -7.27 7.74
CA ASN A 117 3.24 -7.23 6.63
C ASN A 117 4.39 -6.25 6.87
N PHE A 118 4.25 -5.33 7.81
CA PHE A 118 5.25 -4.32 8.14
C PHE A 118 5.76 -4.42 9.58
N ALA A 119 5.05 -5.15 10.45
CA ALA A 119 5.30 -5.15 11.90
C ALA A 119 6.72 -5.59 12.28
N ASN A 120 7.30 -6.55 11.54
CA ASN A 120 8.66 -7.04 11.80
C ASN A 120 9.74 -5.94 11.63
N LEU A 121 9.45 -4.83 10.96
CA LEU A 121 10.37 -3.68 10.90
C LEU A 121 10.61 -3.08 12.28
N THR A 122 9.68 -3.24 13.23
CA THR A 122 9.84 -2.73 14.60
C THR A 122 10.95 -3.45 15.36
N ASP A 123 11.25 -4.70 15.04
CA ASP A 123 12.34 -5.47 15.63
C ASP A 123 13.73 -4.94 15.22
N PHE A 124 13.78 -4.15 14.15
CA PHE A 124 14.98 -3.49 13.63
C PHE A 124 15.02 -1.99 13.96
N GLY A 125 14.22 -1.53 14.93
CA GLY A 125 14.23 -0.14 15.40
C GLY A 125 13.48 0.86 14.54
N PHE A 126 12.68 0.41 13.57
CA PHE A 126 11.79 1.26 12.82
C PHE A 126 10.45 1.42 13.55
N GLN A 127 9.86 2.59 13.46
CA GLN A 127 8.41 2.72 13.66
C GLN A 127 7.70 2.79 12.33
N VAL A 128 6.47 2.29 12.28
CA VAL A 128 5.72 2.14 11.04
C VAL A 128 4.35 2.78 11.18
N PHE A 129 4.08 3.78 10.35
CA PHE A 129 2.77 4.36 10.19
C PHE A 129 2.07 3.73 9.00
N ILE A 130 0.92 3.14 9.24
CA ILE A 130 0.05 2.53 8.22
C ILE A 130 -1.37 3.08 8.39
N PHE A 131 -2.08 3.32 7.29
CA PHE A 131 -3.43 3.90 7.30
C PHE A 131 -4.34 3.23 6.28
N ASP A 132 -5.64 3.33 6.49
CA ASP A 132 -6.66 2.88 5.54
C ASP A 132 -7.02 4.00 4.56
N TYR A 133 -7.09 3.67 3.27
CA TYR A 133 -7.61 4.59 2.24
C TYR A 133 -9.12 4.77 2.37
N SER A 134 -9.69 5.82 1.76
CA SER A 134 -11.15 6.03 1.67
C SER A 134 -11.89 4.76 1.31
N GLY A 135 -12.87 4.38 2.13
CA GLY A 135 -13.69 3.18 1.97
C GLY A 135 -13.06 1.88 2.47
N PHE A 136 -11.81 1.90 2.95
CA PHE A 136 -11.16 0.77 3.62
C PHE A 136 -11.32 0.87 5.13
N GLY A 137 -11.40 -0.27 5.82
CA GLY A 137 -11.47 -0.34 7.27
C GLY A 137 -12.49 0.61 7.86
N TYR A 138 -12.05 1.47 8.77
CA TYR A 138 -12.87 2.51 9.35
C TYR A 138 -12.73 3.88 8.67
N THR A 139 -11.88 4.01 7.65
CA THR A 139 -11.74 5.25 6.89
C THR A 139 -13.02 5.53 6.10
N GLU A 140 -13.52 6.74 6.24
CA GLU A 140 -14.75 7.19 5.58
C GLU A 140 -14.55 7.39 4.07
N GLY A 141 -15.67 7.55 3.34
CA GLY A 141 -15.65 7.82 1.90
C GLY A 141 -15.80 6.58 1.02
N LYS A 142 -15.46 6.74 -0.25
CA LYS A 142 -15.59 5.70 -1.29
C LYS A 142 -14.22 5.30 -1.83
N ALA A 143 -13.98 3.99 -1.94
CA ALA A 143 -12.76 3.45 -2.51
C ALA A 143 -12.67 3.75 -4.00
N ASN A 144 -11.71 4.56 -4.36
CA ASN A 144 -11.24 4.78 -5.72
C ASN A 144 -9.79 5.28 -5.70
N ARG A 145 -9.08 5.16 -6.80
CA ARG A 145 -7.65 5.48 -6.87
C ARG A 145 -7.34 6.96 -6.63
N LYS A 146 -8.24 7.87 -7.04
CA LYS A 146 -8.08 9.30 -6.82
C LYS A 146 -8.13 9.61 -5.32
N ASN A 147 -9.18 9.16 -4.63
CA ASN A 147 -9.34 9.35 -3.20
C ASN A 147 -8.19 8.71 -2.42
N ALA A 148 -7.77 7.48 -2.77
CA ALA A 148 -6.66 6.81 -2.12
C ALA A 148 -5.34 7.58 -2.24
N LEU A 149 -5.07 8.21 -3.38
CA LEU A 149 -3.89 9.06 -3.55
C LEU A 149 -4.01 10.36 -2.74
N GLU A 150 -5.18 11.00 -2.74
CA GLU A 150 -5.43 12.20 -1.92
C GLU A 150 -5.27 11.90 -0.43
N ASP A 151 -5.86 10.80 0.04
CA ASP A 151 -5.69 10.33 1.42
C ASP A 151 -4.22 10.06 1.75
N SER A 152 -3.45 9.51 0.79
CA SER A 152 -2.02 9.25 0.97
C SER A 152 -1.21 10.53 1.17
N TYR A 153 -1.52 11.61 0.47
CA TYR A 153 -0.89 12.91 0.70
C TYR A 153 -1.23 13.47 2.08
N ILE A 154 -2.50 13.43 2.47
CA ILE A 154 -2.96 13.95 3.76
C ILE A 154 -2.38 13.12 4.91
N ALA A 155 -2.40 11.80 4.78
CA ALA A 155 -1.82 10.89 5.76
C ALA A 155 -0.30 11.09 5.91
N PHE A 156 0.42 11.39 4.82
CA PHE A 156 1.85 11.72 4.90
C PHE A 156 2.10 13.04 5.64
N GLU A 157 1.30 14.08 5.37
CA GLU A 157 1.38 15.35 6.10
C GLU A 157 1.09 15.15 7.60
N PHE A 158 0.10 14.33 7.95
CA PHE A 158 -0.18 13.99 9.34
C PHE A 158 0.99 13.22 9.98
N PHE A 159 1.48 12.17 9.30
CA PHE A 159 2.59 11.34 9.74
C PHE A 159 3.85 12.14 10.05
N LYS A 160 4.31 12.97 9.12
CA LYS A 160 5.59 13.70 9.29
C LYS A 160 5.58 14.69 10.45
N ASN A 161 4.39 15.16 10.86
CA ASN A 161 4.21 16.12 11.95
C ASN A 161 3.95 15.46 13.32
N LEU A 162 3.80 14.12 13.39
CA LEU A 162 3.70 13.44 14.68
C LEU A 162 4.95 13.68 15.53
N SER A 163 4.76 13.91 16.84
CA SER A 163 5.87 14.15 17.79
C SER A 163 6.91 13.04 17.77
N ASP A 164 6.47 11.79 17.65
CA ASP A 164 7.31 10.60 17.56
C ASP A 164 8.07 10.49 16.23
N VAL A 165 7.64 11.20 15.18
CA VAL A 165 8.14 11.04 13.79
C VAL A 165 8.96 12.24 13.32
N LYS A 166 8.57 13.45 13.68
CA LYS A 166 9.12 14.71 13.11
C LYS A 166 10.66 14.77 13.05
N ASN A 167 11.33 14.25 14.08
CA ASN A 167 12.78 14.26 14.22
C ASN A 167 13.47 12.94 13.80
N THR A 168 12.79 12.05 13.10
CA THR A 168 13.34 10.78 12.62
C THR A 168 13.70 10.83 11.14
N GLN A 169 14.58 9.95 10.69
CA GLN A 169 14.78 9.67 9.26
C GLN A 169 13.55 8.92 8.71
N LYS A 170 13.04 9.33 7.56
CA LYS A 170 11.77 8.82 7.02
C LYS A 170 11.97 8.14 5.68
N ILE A 171 11.30 7.02 5.48
CA ILE A 171 11.15 6.38 4.17
C ILE A 171 9.66 6.15 3.85
N ILE A 172 9.35 6.04 2.58
CA ILE A 172 8.04 5.58 2.11
C ILE A 172 8.18 4.14 1.65
N TYR A 173 7.23 3.29 2.05
CA TYR A 173 7.19 1.88 1.67
C TYR A 173 5.81 1.53 1.09
N GLY A 174 5.75 1.22 -0.19
CA GLY A 174 4.51 0.84 -0.87
C GLY A 174 4.49 -0.63 -1.30
N GLN A 175 3.40 -1.33 -0.97
CA GLN A 175 3.16 -2.73 -1.38
C GLN A 175 2.07 -2.81 -2.45
N SER A 176 2.33 -3.54 -3.54
CA SER A 176 1.35 -3.78 -4.61
C SER A 176 0.81 -2.44 -5.16
N ILE A 177 -0.53 -2.27 -5.20
CA ILE A 177 -1.15 -0.98 -5.59
C ILE A 177 -0.72 0.18 -4.69
N GLY A 178 -0.39 -0.08 -3.42
CA GLY A 178 0.16 0.93 -2.51
C GLY A 178 1.49 1.49 -3.00
N GLY A 179 2.30 0.71 -3.72
CA GLY A 179 3.49 1.20 -4.41
C GLY A 179 3.16 2.20 -5.51
N ASN A 180 2.03 2.02 -6.19
CA ASN A 180 1.55 2.94 -7.21
C ASN A 180 1.17 4.31 -6.62
N PHE A 181 0.65 4.36 -5.38
CA PHE A 181 0.40 5.60 -4.64
C PHE A 181 1.67 6.15 -4.00
N ALA A 182 2.59 5.27 -3.58
CA ALA A 182 3.85 5.65 -2.93
C ALA A 182 4.74 6.51 -3.85
N ILE A 183 4.79 6.22 -5.15
CA ILE A 183 5.63 6.92 -6.11
C ILE A 183 5.31 8.43 -6.18
N PRO A 184 4.06 8.88 -6.45
CA PRO A 184 3.75 10.30 -6.49
C PRO A 184 3.87 10.98 -5.12
N VAL A 185 3.55 10.27 -4.01
CA VAL A 185 3.73 10.79 -2.65
C VAL A 185 5.22 11.02 -2.36
N ALA A 186 6.08 10.06 -2.70
CA ALA A 186 7.52 10.17 -2.54
C ALA A 186 8.11 11.29 -3.39
N LYS A 187 7.70 11.42 -4.65
CA LYS A 187 8.15 12.50 -5.53
C LYS A 187 7.80 13.86 -4.97
N LYS A 188 6.57 14.06 -4.53
CA LYS A 188 6.11 15.34 -3.94
C LYS A 188 6.91 15.70 -2.69
N ASN A 189 7.22 14.70 -1.86
CA ASN A 189 7.83 14.88 -0.55
C ASN A 189 9.31 14.45 -0.49
N GLN A 190 10.02 14.41 -1.62
CA GLN A 190 11.37 13.85 -1.67
C GLN A 190 12.40 14.56 -0.77
N ASN A 191 12.18 15.81 -0.41
CA ASN A 191 13.05 16.56 0.51
C ASN A 191 12.80 16.19 1.99
N GLU A 192 11.70 15.50 2.29
CA GLU A 192 11.28 15.12 3.64
C GLU A 192 11.57 13.63 3.95
N ILE A 193 12.10 12.89 2.97
CA ILE A 193 12.37 11.46 3.08
C ILE A 193 13.77 11.10 2.61
N GLU A 194 14.29 9.98 3.07
CA GLU A 194 15.60 9.46 2.66
C GLU A 194 15.52 8.54 1.44
N GLY A 195 14.38 7.90 1.21
CA GLY A 195 14.21 7.00 0.06
C GLY A 195 12.85 6.35 -0.03
N LEU A 196 12.71 5.52 -1.07
CA LEU A 196 11.48 4.82 -1.42
C LEU A 196 11.73 3.31 -1.51
N VAL A 197 10.87 2.52 -0.90
CA VAL A 197 10.84 1.05 -1.03
C VAL A 197 9.54 0.64 -1.71
N LEU A 198 9.66 -0.17 -2.74
CA LEU A 198 8.54 -0.64 -3.57
C LEU A 198 8.55 -2.16 -3.61
N GLU A 199 7.53 -2.80 -3.06
CA GLU A 199 7.44 -4.26 -2.99
C GLU A 199 6.26 -4.80 -3.79
N GLY A 200 6.53 -5.76 -4.69
CA GLY A 200 5.50 -6.46 -5.47
C GLY A 200 4.61 -5.51 -6.27
N THR A 201 5.15 -4.41 -6.78
CA THR A 201 4.39 -3.35 -7.45
C THR A 201 4.72 -3.25 -8.95
N PHE A 202 4.04 -2.36 -9.62
CA PHE A 202 4.08 -2.14 -11.07
C PHE A 202 4.14 -0.64 -11.38
N LEU A 203 4.61 -0.28 -12.57
CA LEU A 203 4.78 1.12 -12.96
C LEU A 203 3.45 1.83 -13.16
N GLN A 204 2.61 1.30 -14.03
CA GLN A 204 1.34 1.90 -14.44
C GLN A 204 0.19 0.92 -14.22
N THR A 205 -1.02 1.43 -13.94
CA THR A 205 -2.18 0.57 -13.69
C THR A 205 -2.63 -0.17 -14.95
N ASP A 206 -2.42 0.39 -16.13
CA ASP A 206 -2.71 -0.26 -17.40
C ASP A 206 -1.74 -1.41 -17.70
N ASP A 207 -0.53 -1.41 -17.15
CA ASP A 207 0.41 -2.53 -17.29
C ASP A 207 -0.13 -3.80 -16.63
N ILE A 208 -0.62 -3.69 -15.39
CA ILE A 208 -1.20 -4.84 -14.70
C ILE A 208 -2.54 -5.25 -15.33
N ALA A 209 -3.36 -4.28 -15.74
CA ALA A 209 -4.61 -4.57 -16.43
C ALA A 209 -4.36 -5.30 -17.76
N ASN A 210 -3.37 -4.87 -18.55
CA ASN A 210 -3.00 -5.51 -19.81
C ASN A 210 -2.39 -6.91 -19.60
N HIS A 211 -1.80 -7.18 -18.44
CA HIS A 211 -1.35 -8.53 -18.11
C HIS A 211 -2.52 -9.51 -17.98
N TYR A 212 -3.61 -9.11 -17.32
CA TYR A 212 -4.77 -9.95 -17.10
C TYR A 212 -5.76 -9.96 -18.29
N VAL A 213 -5.88 -8.85 -19.00
CA VAL A 213 -6.74 -8.71 -20.17
C VAL A 213 -5.95 -8.09 -21.31
N PRO A 214 -5.17 -8.89 -22.07
CA PRO A 214 -4.31 -8.40 -23.13
C PRO A 214 -5.09 -7.53 -24.14
N VAL A 215 -4.45 -6.46 -24.61
CA VAL A 215 -4.97 -5.44 -25.54
C VAL A 215 -6.06 -4.57 -24.92
N LEU A 216 -7.12 -5.15 -24.34
CA LEU A 216 -8.24 -4.40 -23.77
C LEU A 216 -7.88 -3.72 -22.45
N GLY A 217 -7.00 -4.28 -21.63
CA GLY A 217 -6.61 -3.73 -20.34
C GLY A 217 -6.11 -2.29 -20.42
N LYS A 218 -5.32 -1.96 -21.45
CA LYS A 218 -4.84 -0.60 -21.71
C LYS A 218 -5.94 0.38 -22.12
N ILE A 219 -7.00 -0.12 -22.72
CA ILE A 219 -8.13 0.69 -23.20
C ILE A 219 -9.12 0.96 -22.05
N ILE A 220 -9.37 -0.07 -21.23
CA ILE A 220 -10.39 -0.03 -20.17
C ILE A 220 -9.89 0.72 -18.94
N VAL A 221 -8.61 0.55 -18.57
CA VAL A 221 -8.04 1.11 -17.35
C VAL A 221 -7.19 2.33 -17.67
N LYS A 222 -7.66 3.51 -17.27
CA LYS A 222 -6.88 4.74 -17.36
C LYS A 222 -5.88 4.83 -16.21
N ASN A 223 -4.65 5.29 -16.53
CA ASN A 223 -3.73 5.73 -15.50
C ASN A 223 -4.22 7.05 -14.92
N ASN A 224 -4.37 7.13 -13.59
CA ASN A 224 -4.84 8.34 -12.94
C ASN A 224 -3.68 9.28 -12.57
N PHE A 225 -2.44 8.78 -12.61
CA PHE A 225 -1.21 9.51 -12.31
C PHE A 225 -0.06 8.85 -13.07
N ASP A 226 0.83 9.70 -13.58
CA ASP A 226 1.96 9.27 -14.39
C ASP A 226 3.16 8.90 -13.50
N ASN A 227 3.26 7.61 -13.17
CA ASN A 227 4.36 7.11 -12.35
C ASN A 227 5.69 7.07 -13.10
N GLU A 228 5.70 6.99 -14.41
CA GLU A 228 6.93 7.09 -15.19
C GLU A 228 7.54 8.49 -15.05
N GLU A 229 6.75 9.52 -15.22
CA GLU A 229 7.20 10.91 -15.05
C GLU A 229 7.57 11.23 -13.59
N ASN A 230 6.80 10.70 -12.62
CA ASN A 230 7.14 10.84 -11.21
C ASN A 230 8.50 10.23 -10.87
N LEU A 231 8.82 9.02 -11.40
CA LEU A 231 10.11 8.36 -11.19
C LEU A 231 11.26 9.10 -11.89
N LYS A 232 11.06 9.62 -13.10
CA LYS A 232 12.05 10.46 -13.79
C LYS A 232 12.46 11.68 -12.97
N ASN A 233 11.54 12.22 -12.16
CA ASN A 233 11.75 13.41 -11.35
C ASN A 233 12.06 13.11 -9.86
N PHE A 234 12.14 11.85 -9.47
CA PHE A 234 12.53 11.43 -8.13
C PHE A 234 14.06 11.21 -8.06
N ARG A 235 14.72 11.76 -7.04
CA ARG A 235 16.19 11.80 -6.92
C ARG A 235 16.75 11.09 -5.69
N LYS A 236 15.88 10.51 -4.85
CA LYS A 236 16.31 9.75 -3.67
C LYS A 236 16.47 8.27 -4.03
N PRO A 237 17.22 7.50 -3.21
CA PRO A 237 17.39 6.06 -3.42
C PRO A 237 16.08 5.29 -3.51
N ILE A 238 16.04 4.29 -4.39
CA ILE A 238 14.89 3.39 -4.58
C ILE A 238 15.32 1.94 -4.40
N LEU A 239 14.68 1.24 -3.47
CA LEU A 239 14.77 -0.22 -3.35
C LEU A 239 13.51 -0.85 -3.92
N VAL A 240 13.65 -1.68 -4.94
CA VAL A 240 12.56 -2.50 -5.47
C VAL A 240 12.73 -3.93 -4.98
N VAL A 241 11.74 -4.46 -4.30
CA VAL A 241 11.68 -5.84 -3.81
C VAL A 241 10.59 -6.57 -4.59
N HIS A 242 10.90 -7.72 -5.17
CA HIS A 242 9.92 -8.50 -5.91
C HIS A 242 10.11 -9.99 -5.70
N SER A 243 9.01 -10.74 -5.62
CA SER A 243 9.10 -12.20 -5.57
C SER A 243 9.10 -12.78 -6.98
N LYS A 244 10.01 -13.74 -7.23
CA LYS A 244 9.99 -14.50 -8.50
C LYS A 244 8.75 -15.38 -8.63
N ASP A 245 8.13 -15.73 -7.50
CA ASP A 245 6.93 -16.58 -7.43
C ASP A 245 5.63 -15.75 -7.34
N ASP A 246 5.70 -14.43 -7.59
CA ASP A 246 4.54 -13.55 -7.52
C ASP A 246 3.54 -13.85 -8.65
N LYS A 247 2.41 -14.45 -8.27
CA LYS A 247 1.33 -14.80 -9.20
C LYS A 247 0.31 -13.68 -9.39
N ILE A 248 0.40 -12.60 -8.59
CA ILE A 248 -0.53 -11.46 -8.62
C ILE A 248 0.06 -10.34 -9.45
N VAL A 249 1.29 -9.95 -9.17
CA VAL A 249 2.03 -8.95 -9.97
C VAL A 249 3.30 -9.63 -10.50
N PRO A 250 3.33 -10.07 -11.75
CA PRO A 250 4.50 -10.74 -12.31
C PRO A 250 5.78 -9.92 -12.18
N GLU A 251 6.89 -10.58 -11.84
CA GLU A 251 8.21 -9.96 -11.65
C GLU A 251 8.60 -8.99 -12.77
N LYS A 252 8.28 -9.34 -14.03
CA LYS A 252 8.57 -8.49 -15.20
C LYS A 252 8.01 -7.06 -15.09
N LEU A 253 6.89 -6.88 -14.35
CA LEU A 253 6.30 -5.55 -14.12
C LEU A 253 7.11 -4.75 -13.10
N GLY A 254 7.65 -5.41 -12.07
CA GLY A 254 8.59 -4.81 -11.14
C GLY A 254 9.92 -4.44 -11.80
N ARG A 255 10.42 -5.27 -12.71
CA ARG A 255 11.63 -4.96 -13.51
C ARG A 255 11.41 -3.75 -14.41
N LYS A 256 10.27 -3.69 -15.11
CA LYS A 256 9.90 -2.52 -15.92
C LYS A 256 9.90 -1.22 -15.09
N LEU A 257 9.36 -1.27 -13.88
CA LEU A 257 9.40 -0.14 -12.95
C LEU A 257 10.84 0.21 -12.55
N PHE A 258 11.63 -0.80 -12.19
CA PHE A 258 13.02 -0.60 -11.80
C PHE A 258 13.86 0.04 -12.91
N GLU A 259 13.67 -0.37 -14.16
CA GLU A 259 14.37 0.20 -15.32
C GLU A 259 14.12 1.71 -15.46
N LYS A 260 12.89 2.16 -15.16
CA LYS A 260 12.47 3.58 -15.24
C LYS A 260 12.90 4.42 -14.04
N ALA A 261 13.29 3.81 -12.95
CA ALA A 261 13.77 4.52 -11.76
C ALA A 261 15.17 5.09 -11.97
N ASN A 262 15.45 6.25 -11.36
CA ASN A 262 16.79 6.83 -11.38
C ASN A 262 17.72 6.15 -10.35
N PRO A 263 19.05 6.13 -10.60
CA PRO A 263 20.01 5.77 -9.55
C PRO A 263 20.06 6.87 -8.45
N PRO A 264 20.47 6.50 -7.21
CA PRO A 264 20.85 5.16 -6.78
C PRO A 264 19.63 4.25 -6.59
N LYS A 265 19.71 3.04 -7.12
CA LYS A 265 18.64 2.05 -7.05
C LYS A 265 19.16 0.63 -6.90
N ASN A 266 18.36 -0.23 -6.28
CA ASN A 266 18.65 -1.67 -6.18
C ASN A 266 17.38 -2.49 -6.45
N PHE A 267 17.54 -3.65 -7.11
CA PHE A 267 16.49 -4.63 -7.30
C PHE A 267 16.80 -5.87 -6.47
N THR A 268 15.90 -6.22 -5.55
CA THR A 268 16.04 -7.40 -4.71
C THR A 268 14.99 -8.42 -5.09
N LEU A 269 15.47 -9.58 -5.54
CA LEU A 269 14.62 -10.71 -5.85
C LEU A 269 14.50 -11.59 -4.61
N ILE A 270 13.27 -11.87 -4.22
CA ILE A 270 12.93 -12.82 -3.16
C ILE A 270 12.10 -13.98 -3.71
N GLU A 271 11.81 -14.96 -2.88
CA GLU A 271 10.92 -16.06 -3.21
C GLU A 271 9.61 -15.97 -2.43
N LYS A 272 8.75 -16.95 -2.61
CA LYS A 272 7.48 -17.24 -1.92
C LYS A 272 6.28 -16.50 -2.52
N CYS A 273 5.79 -15.44 -1.89
CA CYS A 273 4.47 -14.90 -2.17
C CYS A 273 4.51 -13.40 -2.51
N HIS A 274 3.38 -12.93 -3.03
CA HIS A 274 3.14 -11.52 -3.25
C HIS A 274 3.24 -10.73 -1.92
N VAL A 275 4.01 -9.64 -1.90
CA VAL A 275 4.19 -8.70 -0.77
C VAL A 275 4.46 -9.33 0.60
N CYS A 276 5.30 -10.33 0.64
CA CYS A 276 5.67 -11.02 1.88
C CYS A 276 7.14 -10.83 2.30
N GLY A 277 7.81 -9.84 1.72
CA GLY A 277 9.24 -9.60 1.96
C GLY A 277 9.55 -9.34 3.43
N ILE A 278 8.91 -8.37 4.06
CA ILE A 278 9.16 -8.08 5.47
C ILE A 278 8.74 -9.23 6.38
N ARG A 279 7.73 -10.00 5.98
CA ARG A 279 7.30 -11.16 6.78
C ARG A 279 8.35 -12.27 6.86
N PHE A 280 9.09 -12.52 5.77
CA PHE A 280 10.03 -13.66 5.68
C PHE A 280 11.49 -13.27 5.49
N TYR A 281 11.76 -12.05 5.00
CA TYR A 281 13.09 -11.58 4.63
C TYR A 281 13.43 -10.23 5.28
N ALA A 282 12.82 -9.91 6.44
CA ALA A 282 12.98 -8.62 7.09
C ALA A 282 14.46 -8.22 7.29
N GLY A 283 15.30 -9.15 7.78
CA GLY A 283 16.73 -8.90 8.00
C GLY A 283 17.45 -8.48 6.72
N GLU A 284 17.29 -9.24 5.64
CA GLU A 284 17.90 -8.93 4.33
C GLU A 284 17.43 -7.60 3.76
N ILE A 285 16.11 -7.36 3.81
CA ILE A 285 15.53 -6.13 3.27
C ILE A 285 15.98 -4.92 4.07
N VAL A 286 16.01 -5.02 5.40
CA VAL A 286 16.47 -3.95 6.28
C VAL A 286 17.96 -3.66 6.07
N GLU A 287 18.80 -4.68 5.88
CA GLU A 287 20.21 -4.48 5.53
C GLU A 287 20.35 -3.68 4.23
N LYS A 288 19.58 -4.04 3.18
CA LYS A 288 19.58 -3.31 1.91
C LYS A 288 19.05 -1.88 2.05
N ILE A 289 18.00 -1.67 2.85
CA ILE A 289 17.50 -0.33 3.17
C ILE A 289 18.59 0.49 3.84
N ASN A 290 19.25 -0.06 4.87
CA ASN A 290 20.31 0.65 5.59
C ASN A 290 21.48 1.01 4.66
N LYS A 291 21.97 0.06 3.88
CA LYS A 291 23.10 0.26 2.96
C LYS A 291 22.78 1.24 1.83
N LEU A 292 21.60 1.12 1.21
CA LEU A 292 21.24 1.91 0.03
C LEU A 292 20.71 3.30 0.40
N ILE A 293 19.81 3.37 1.40
CA ILE A 293 19.04 4.58 1.70
C ILE A 293 19.69 5.38 2.83
N PHE A 294 20.04 4.73 3.94
CA PHE A 294 20.60 5.42 5.08
C PHE A 294 22.14 5.50 5.06
N LYS A 295 22.79 4.76 4.16
CA LYS A 295 24.27 4.73 3.99
C LYS A 295 25.02 4.33 5.27
N ASN A 296 24.44 3.42 6.05
CA ASN A 296 25.02 2.86 7.26
C ASN A 296 25.54 1.44 7.02
#